data_4f01a47f41562cf44e35e3bd539a34bd
#
_entry.id   4f01a47f41562cf44e35e3bd539a34bd
#
_cell.length_a   1.000
_cell.length_b   1.000
_cell.length_c   1.000
_cell.angle_alpha   90.00
_cell.angle_beta   90.00
_cell.angle_gamma   90.00
#
_symmetry.space_group_name_H-M   'P 1'
#
loop_
_entity.id
_entity.type
_entity.pdbx_description
1 polymer ?
#
loop_
_entity_poly.entity_id
_entity_poly.type
_entity_poly.pdbx_seq_one_letter_code
_entity_poly.pdbx_strand_id
1 'polypeptide(L)'
;MNSAAVVARCLLVCLLVMLLSGCAAVVVGGAAAGVAVAHDRRTTGTVIEDQEILVRAMNLRNADERLKELSNISIDSYNLQVLLTGQAENAGIVEAFSQRVAKIPRVRSVFNEVSIGPEATWGETTSDAYLTSRVKFALLDVGIEGFDPTRVEVTSSQGSVYLMGLLTPTEADAVTEKVRFVSGVKRVVKLFEYIEQ
;
A
#
# COMPACT_ATOMS: atom_id res chain seq x y z
N MET A 1 25.56 2.97 46.76
CA MET A 1 24.74 2.87 45.50
C MET A 1 24.41 4.30 45.10
N ASN A 2 25.06 4.82 44.02
CA ASN A 2 25.03 6.27 43.74
C ASN A 2 23.63 6.67 43.24
N SER A 3 22.94 7.53 43.99
CA SER A 3 21.64 8.11 43.65
C SER A 3 21.63 8.74 42.25
N ALA A 4 22.73 9.30 41.80
CA ALA A 4 22.88 9.85 40.44
C ALA A 4 22.76 8.78 39.34
N ALA A 5 23.25 7.56 39.55
CA ALA A 5 23.15 6.47 38.59
C ALA A 5 21.72 5.91 38.50
N VAL A 6 20.96 5.92 39.59
CA VAL A 6 19.54 5.50 39.62
C VAL A 6 18.68 6.53 38.90
N VAL A 7 18.91 7.82 39.14
CA VAL A 7 18.19 8.91 38.47
C VAL A 7 18.47 8.90 36.96
N ALA A 8 19.74 8.70 36.54
CA ALA A 8 20.11 8.62 35.14
C ALA A 8 19.44 7.41 34.44
N ARG A 9 19.33 6.24 35.10
CA ARG A 9 18.62 5.06 34.57
C ARG A 9 17.11 5.30 34.46
N CYS A 10 16.49 5.94 35.46
CA CYS A 10 15.06 6.27 35.38
C CYS A 10 14.76 7.26 34.26
N LEU A 11 15.61 8.29 34.06
CA LEU A 11 15.49 9.23 32.95
C LEU A 11 15.65 8.54 31.59
N LEU A 12 16.58 7.61 31.45
CA LEU A 12 16.80 6.85 30.22
C LEU A 12 15.60 5.95 29.91
N VAL A 13 15.02 5.28 30.91
CA VAL A 13 13.83 4.46 30.76
C VAL A 13 12.61 5.30 30.42
N CYS A 14 12.40 6.46 31.04
CA CYS A 14 11.32 7.38 30.70
C CYS A 14 11.47 7.92 29.27
N LEU A 15 12.67 8.26 28.84
CA LEU A 15 12.95 8.70 27.47
C LEU A 15 12.66 7.57 26.45
N LEU A 16 13.05 6.34 26.78
CA LEU A 16 12.78 5.16 25.94
C LEU A 16 11.29 4.87 25.83
N VAL A 17 10.54 5.00 26.93
CA VAL A 17 9.07 4.82 26.95
C VAL A 17 8.38 5.92 26.15
N MET A 18 8.85 7.17 26.20
CA MET A 18 8.33 8.26 25.37
C MET A 18 8.57 8.05 23.88
N LEU A 19 9.70 7.43 23.50
CA LEU A 19 10.01 7.09 22.11
C LEU A 19 9.16 5.92 21.58
N LEU A 20 8.71 5.01 22.44
CA LEU A 20 7.82 3.90 22.07
C LEU A 20 6.32 4.32 22.01
N SER A 21 5.96 5.46 22.62
CA SER A 21 4.56 5.96 22.63
C SER A 21 4.15 6.64 21.32
N GLY A 22 5.01 6.68 20.31
CA GLY A 22 4.74 7.31 19.00
C GLY A 22 3.55 6.74 18.22
N CYS A 23 3.03 5.57 18.59
CA CYS A 23 1.85 4.98 17.94
C CYS A 23 0.49 5.52 18.45
N ALA A 24 0.46 6.26 19.58
CA ALA A 24 -0.79 6.77 20.15
C ALA A 24 -1.17 8.19 19.66
N ALA A 25 -0.27 8.87 18.93
CA ALA A 25 -0.49 10.25 18.48
C ALA A 25 -1.39 10.38 17.23
N VAL A 26 -1.88 9.26 16.67
CA VAL A 26 -2.71 9.27 15.44
C VAL A 26 -4.15 9.76 15.70
N VAL A 27 -4.60 9.81 16.96
CA VAL A 27 -6.01 10.13 17.29
C VAL A 27 -6.27 11.64 17.49
N VAL A 28 -5.23 12.49 17.63
CA VAL A 28 -5.39 13.95 17.89
C VAL A 28 -5.12 14.81 16.65
N GLY A 29 -4.71 14.22 15.53
CA GLY A 29 -4.28 14.93 14.33
C GLY A 29 -5.35 15.19 13.27
N GLY A 30 -6.60 15.53 13.64
CA GLY A 30 -7.65 15.87 12.67
C GLY A 30 -7.27 16.98 11.66
N ALA A 31 -6.25 17.79 11.96
CA ALA A 31 -5.74 18.81 11.04
C ALA A 31 -4.74 18.25 10.01
N ALA A 32 -3.90 17.28 10.39
CA ALA A 32 -2.91 16.68 9.48
C ALA A 32 -3.56 15.69 8.49
N ALA A 33 -4.59 14.96 8.92
CA ALA A 33 -5.39 14.11 8.04
C ALA A 33 -6.18 14.94 7.00
N GLY A 34 -6.65 16.13 7.38
CA GLY A 34 -7.38 17.06 6.48
C GLY A 34 -6.52 17.57 5.33
N VAL A 35 -5.22 17.78 5.55
CA VAL A 35 -4.31 18.26 4.48
C VAL A 35 -4.01 17.14 3.46
N ALA A 36 -3.84 15.90 3.91
CA ALA A 36 -3.60 14.77 3.01
C ALA A 36 -4.81 14.51 2.09
N VAL A 37 -6.04 14.70 2.59
CA VAL A 37 -7.28 14.54 1.81
C VAL A 37 -7.49 15.68 0.80
N ALA A 38 -6.94 16.86 1.04
CA ALA A 38 -7.11 18.02 0.13
C ALA A 38 -6.41 17.85 -1.22
N HIS A 39 -5.41 16.97 -1.31
CA HIS A 39 -4.65 16.67 -2.53
C HIS A 39 -5.09 15.37 -3.23
N ASP A 40 -5.85 14.52 -2.53
CA ASP A 40 -6.42 13.30 -3.08
C ASP A 40 -7.62 13.64 -3.98
N ARG A 41 -7.65 13.10 -5.18
CA ARG A 41 -8.77 13.30 -6.12
C ARG A 41 -9.99 12.44 -5.81
N ARG A 42 -9.84 11.47 -4.91
CA ARG A 42 -10.99 10.72 -4.36
C ARG A 42 -11.78 11.60 -3.40
N THR A 43 -13.07 11.36 -3.31
CA THR A 43 -13.87 11.98 -2.25
C THR A 43 -13.49 11.38 -0.89
N THR A 44 -13.67 12.14 0.19
CA THR A 44 -13.49 11.60 1.56
C THR A 44 -14.32 10.35 1.79
N GLY A 45 -15.54 10.29 1.23
CA GLY A 45 -16.39 9.10 1.30
C GLY A 45 -15.74 7.90 0.63
N THR A 46 -15.17 8.07 -0.56
CA THR A 46 -14.48 6.99 -1.28
C THR A 46 -13.24 6.49 -0.52
N VAL A 47 -12.49 7.39 0.10
CA VAL A 47 -11.32 6.98 0.93
C VAL A 47 -11.77 6.12 2.12
N ILE A 48 -12.88 6.48 2.78
CA ILE A 48 -13.45 5.69 3.89
C ILE A 48 -13.94 4.32 3.37
N GLU A 49 -14.61 4.30 2.23
CA GLU A 49 -15.07 3.06 1.60
C GLU A 49 -13.91 2.14 1.20
N ASP A 50 -12.80 2.68 0.68
CA ASP A 50 -11.59 1.93 0.38
C ASP A 50 -11.02 1.27 1.65
N GLN A 51 -10.99 1.97 2.77
CA GLN A 51 -10.55 1.40 4.05
C GLN A 51 -11.50 0.30 4.55
N GLU A 52 -12.81 0.48 4.38
CA GLU A 52 -13.79 -0.55 4.74
C GLU A 52 -13.62 -1.80 3.88
N ILE A 53 -13.44 -1.64 2.56
CA ILE A 53 -13.16 -2.74 1.62
C ILE A 53 -11.89 -3.49 2.05
N LEU A 54 -10.80 -2.76 2.33
CA LEU A 54 -9.53 -3.33 2.77
C LEU A 54 -9.71 -4.19 4.03
N VAL A 55 -10.36 -3.65 5.08
CA VAL A 55 -10.60 -4.37 6.33
C VAL A 55 -11.44 -5.63 6.09
N ARG A 56 -12.51 -5.55 5.27
CA ARG A 56 -13.36 -6.70 4.93
C ARG A 56 -12.58 -7.77 4.17
N ALA A 57 -11.76 -7.39 3.19
CA ALA A 57 -10.93 -8.31 2.42
C ALA A 57 -9.85 -8.98 3.29
N MET A 58 -9.21 -8.24 4.19
CA MET A 58 -8.26 -8.78 5.18
C MET A 58 -8.95 -9.78 6.12
N ASN A 59 -10.16 -9.50 6.58
CA ASN A 59 -10.93 -10.42 7.42
C ASN A 59 -11.30 -11.70 6.66
N LEU A 60 -11.68 -11.60 5.38
CA LEU A 60 -11.91 -12.78 4.52
C LEU A 60 -10.65 -13.62 4.35
N ARG A 61 -9.49 -13.01 4.15
CA ARG A 61 -8.20 -13.70 4.07
C ARG A 61 -7.85 -14.39 5.39
N ASN A 62 -7.98 -13.66 6.50
CA ASN A 62 -7.58 -14.14 7.82
C ASN A 62 -8.52 -15.22 8.38
N ALA A 63 -9.76 -15.31 7.89
CA ALA A 63 -10.72 -16.35 8.27
C ALA A 63 -10.52 -17.67 7.51
N ASP A 64 -9.67 -17.70 6.49
CA ASP A 64 -9.41 -18.88 5.66
C ASP A 64 -8.01 -19.42 5.96
N GLU A 65 -7.95 -20.52 6.71
CA GLU A 65 -6.68 -21.14 7.13
C GLU A 65 -5.82 -21.56 5.93
N ARG A 66 -6.43 -22.02 4.83
CA ARG A 66 -5.68 -22.40 3.62
C ARG A 66 -5.02 -21.19 2.94
N LEU A 67 -5.67 -20.02 2.96
CA LEU A 67 -5.05 -18.78 2.47
C LEU A 67 -3.87 -18.37 3.33
N LYS A 68 -3.96 -18.54 4.65
CA LYS A 68 -2.85 -18.22 5.55
C LYS A 68 -1.65 -19.15 5.37
N GLU A 69 -1.92 -20.45 5.20
CA GLU A 69 -0.86 -21.47 5.14
C GLU A 69 -0.22 -21.57 3.75
N LEU A 70 -0.98 -21.28 2.68
CA LEU A 70 -0.57 -21.55 1.30
C LEU A 70 -0.40 -20.26 0.47
N SER A 71 -0.44 -19.09 1.11
CA SER A 71 -0.28 -17.84 0.37
C SER A 71 0.21 -16.69 1.24
N ASN A 72 0.94 -15.78 0.59
CA ASN A 72 1.29 -14.45 1.11
C ASN A 72 0.68 -13.40 0.18
N ILE A 73 -0.62 -13.11 0.37
CA ILE A 73 -1.37 -12.17 -0.45
C ILE A 73 -1.44 -10.82 0.23
N SER A 74 -0.96 -9.79 -0.44
CA SER A 74 -1.19 -8.38 -0.13
C SER A 74 -2.47 -7.90 -0.80
N ILE A 75 -3.16 -6.97 -0.15
CA ILE A 75 -4.44 -6.41 -0.59
C ILE A 75 -4.33 -4.90 -0.52
N ASP A 76 -4.60 -4.23 -1.61
CA ASP A 76 -4.69 -2.79 -1.70
C ASP A 76 -6.07 -2.39 -2.24
N SER A 77 -6.62 -1.26 -1.77
CA SER A 77 -7.87 -0.71 -2.29
C SER A 77 -7.69 0.76 -2.64
N TYR A 78 -8.04 1.12 -3.85
CA TYR A 78 -8.00 2.49 -4.35
C TYR A 78 -9.18 2.76 -5.27
N ASN A 79 -9.98 3.76 -4.94
CA ASN A 79 -11.17 4.17 -5.68
C ASN A 79 -12.14 3.00 -5.97
N LEU A 80 -12.39 2.16 -4.95
CA LEU A 80 -13.28 0.98 -4.99
C LEU A 80 -12.76 -0.14 -5.91
N GLN A 81 -11.52 -0.07 -6.34
CA GLN A 81 -10.81 -1.13 -7.04
C GLN A 81 -9.87 -1.83 -6.08
N VAL A 82 -9.83 -3.13 -6.10
CA VAL A 82 -8.97 -3.94 -5.25
C VAL A 82 -7.86 -4.57 -6.08
N LEU A 83 -6.64 -4.44 -5.60
CA LEU A 83 -5.46 -5.12 -6.13
C LEU A 83 -5.04 -6.23 -5.16
N LEU A 84 -4.89 -7.43 -5.67
CA LEU A 84 -4.32 -8.58 -4.97
C LEU A 84 -2.95 -8.87 -5.57
N THR A 85 -1.90 -8.85 -4.75
CA THR A 85 -0.52 -9.18 -5.16
C THR A 85 0.09 -10.21 -4.23
N GLY A 86 1.29 -10.67 -4.54
CA GLY A 86 2.02 -11.63 -3.72
C GLY A 86 2.09 -13.01 -4.36
N GLN A 87 2.19 -14.05 -3.55
CA GLN A 87 2.37 -15.44 -4.01
C GLN A 87 1.38 -16.37 -3.35
N ALA A 88 1.03 -17.44 -4.07
CA ALA A 88 0.25 -18.54 -3.52
C ALA A 88 0.64 -19.87 -4.22
N GLU A 89 0.56 -20.96 -3.50
CA GLU A 89 0.87 -22.28 -4.05
C GLU A 89 -0.21 -22.82 -4.98
N ASN A 90 -1.44 -22.31 -4.89
CA ASN A 90 -2.59 -22.85 -5.60
C ASN A 90 -3.48 -21.76 -6.23
N ALA A 91 -3.61 -21.81 -7.54
CA ALA A 91 -4.44 -20.88 -8.31
C ALA A 91 -5.93 -20.92 -7.91
N GLY A 92 -6.46 -22.09 -7.57
CA GLY A 92 -7.88 -22.24 -7.20
C GLY A 92 -8.23 -21.53 -5.88
N ILE A 93 -7.30 -21.49 -4.92
CA ILE A 93 -7.48 -20.76 -3.67
C ILE A 93 -7.51 -19.24 -3.93
N VAL A 94 -6.60 -18.77 -4.79
CA VAL A 94 -6.52 -17.36 -5.17
C VAL A 94 -7.77 -16.90 -5.91
N GLU A 95 -8.22 -17.70 -6.87
CA GLU A 95 -9.44 -17.41 -7.63
C GLU A 95 -10.68 -17.38 -6.73
N ALA A 96 -10.84 -18.36 -5.84
CA ALA A 96 -11.94 -18.37 -4.88
C ALA A 96 -11.89 -17.16 -3.94
N PHE A 97 -10.69 -16.72 -3.52
CA PHE A 97 -10.53 -15.52 -2.71
C PHE A 97 -10.89 -14.27 -3.49
N SER A 98 -10.38 -14.11 -4.72
CA SER A 98 -10.69 -13.00 -5.61
C SER A 98 -12.20 -12.85 -5.83
N GLN A 99 -12.91 -13.96 -6.07
CA GLN A 99 -14.36 -13.97 -6.21
C GLN A 99 -15.12 -13.56 -4.94
N ARG A 100 -14.59 -13.90 -3.76
CA ARG A 100 -15.15 -13.45 -2.47
C ARG A 100 -14.93 -11.96 -2.26
N VAL A 101 -13.74 -11.44 -2.60
CA VAL A 101 -13.41 -10.02 -2.54
C VAL A 101 -14.31 -9.22 -3.50
N ALA A 102 -14.55 -9.70 -4.71
CA ALA A 102 -15.43 -9.06 -5.67
C ALA A 102 -16.91 -8.93 -5.19
N LYS A 103 -17.31 -9.73 -4.19
CA LYS A 103 -18.66 -9.66 -3.57
C LYS A 103 -18.73 -8.69 -2.38
N ILE A 104 -17.63 -8.09 -1.98
CA ILE A 104 -17.64 -7.06 -0.93
C ILE A 104 -18.42 -5.85 -1.47
N PRO A 105 -19.38 -5.30 -0.70
CA PRO A 105 -20.14 -4.13 -1.12
C PRO A 105 -19.21 -2.99 -1.57
N ARG A 106 -19.61 -2.32 -2.65
CA ARG A 106 -18.89 -1.19 -3.27
C ARG A 106 -17.65 -1.55 -4.08
N VAL A 107 -17.10 -2.75 -4.01
CA VAL A 107 -16.02 -3.18 -4.91
C VAL A 107 -16.50 -3.12 -6.36
N ARG A 108 -15.78 -2.37 -7.20
CA ARG A 108 -16.07 -2.21 -8.63
C ARG A 108 -15.30 -3.20 -9.49
N SER A 109 -14.05 -3.49 -9.10
CA SER A 109 -13.19 -4.44 -9.81
C SER A 109 -12.14 -5.04 -8.88
N VAL A 110 -11.66 -6.23 -9.23
CA VAL A 110 -10.54 -6.89 -8.56
C VAL A 110 -9.49 -7.23 -9.60
N PHE A 111 -8.28 -6.72 -9.40
CA PHE A 111 -7.10 -7.06 -10.17
C PHE A 111 -6.36 -8.16 -9.43
N ASN A 112 -6.39 -9.36 -9.97
CA ASN A 112 -5.69 -10.51 -9.41
C ASN A 112 -4.32 -10.66 -10.09
N GLU A 113 -3.29 -10.19 -9.43
CA GLU A 113 -1.90 -10.21 -9.86
C GLU A 113 -1.03 -11.11 -8.94
N VAL A 114 -1.70 -12.06 -8.25
CA VAL A 114 -1.01 -13.05 -7.41
C VAL A 114 -0.29 -14.06 -8.28
N SER A 115 1.01 -14.22 -8.05
CA SER A 115 1.84 -15.22 -8.74
C SER A 115 1.63 -16.60 -8.13
N ILE A 116 1.56 -17.63 -8.97
CA ILE A 116 1.49 -19.02 -8.49
C ILE A 116 2.92 -19.57 -8.39
N GLY A 117 3.30 -19.96 -7.20
CA GLY A 117 4.64 -20.43 -6.86
C GLY A 117 4.86 -20.50 -5.34
N PRO A 118 6.08 -20.85 -4.92
CA PRO A 118 6.43 -20.89 -3.51
C PRO A 118 6.28 -19.52 -2.86
N GLU A 119 6.04 -19.52 -1.56
CA GLU A 119 5.94 -18.28 -0.77
C GLU A 119 7.22 -17.44 -0.89
N ALA A 120 7.06 -16.12 -0.92
CA ALA A 120 8.17 -15.19 -0.98
C ALA A 120 9.09 -15.35 0.23
N THR A 121 10.39 -15.37 -0.04
CA THR A 121 11.40 -15.33 1.01
C THR A 121 11.42 -13.94 1.69
N TRP A 122 11.94 -13.88 2.92
CA TRP A 122 12.16 -12.60 3.63
C TRP A 122 12.97 -11.59 2.80
N GLY A 123 13.95 -12.08 2.04
CA GLY A 123 14.76 -11.25 1.15
C GLY A 123 13.94 -10.61 0.03
N GLU A 124 13.04 -11.35 -0.57
CA GLU A 124 12.16 -10.87 -1.64
C GLU A 124 11.15 -9.83 -1.10
N THR A 125 10.51 -10.11 0.03
CA THR A 125 9.58 -9.16 0.66
C THR A 125 10.27 -7.84 1.04
N THR A 126 11.49 -7.91 1.59
CA THR A 126 12.28 -6.72 1.92
C THR A 126 12.69 -5.97 0.66
N SER A 127 13.03 -6.67 -0.41
CA SER A 127 13.38 -6.08 -1.71
C SER A 127 12.20 -5.34 -2.33
N ASP A 128 10.99 -5.90 -2.26
CA ASP A 128 9.78 -5.27 -2.79
C ASP A 128 9.39 -4.03 -1.98
N ALA A 129 9.49 -4.07 -0.65
CA ALA A 129 9.27 -2.90 0.20
C ALA A 129 10.28 -1.77 -0.10
N TYR A 130 11.54 -2.12 -0.32
CA TYR A 130 12.57 -1.17 -0.73
C TYR A 130 12.30 -0.60 -2.12
N LEU A 131 11.86 -1.44 -3.07
CA LEU A 131 11.50 -1.00 -4.41
C LEU A 131 10.32 -0.03 -4.38
N THR A 132 9.26 -0.32 -3.61
CA THR A 132 8.12 0.58 -3.40
C THR A 132 8.59 1.95 -2.89
N SER A 133 9.48 1.97 -1.90
CA SER A 133 10.03 3.23 -1.35
C SER A 133 10.80 4.02 -2.40
N ARG A 134 11.61 3.34 -3.23
CA ARG A 134 12.38 3.98 -4.32
C ARG A 134 11.46 4.57 -5.39
N VAL A 135 10.40 3.85 -5.75
CA VAL A 135 9.40 4.33 -6.71
C VAL A 135 8.67 5.54 -6.14
N LYS A 136 8.18 5.47 -4.90
CA LYS A 136 7.52 6.63 -4.25
C LYS A 136 8.46 7.85 -4.19
N PHE A 137 9.75 7.63 -3.93
CA PHE A 137 10.73 8.72 -3.96
C PHE A 137 10.95 9.29 -5.37
N ALA A 138 10.99 8.43 -6.39
CA ALA A 138 11.13 8.89 -7.78
C ALA A 138 9.92 9.71 -8.26
N LEU A 139 8.72 9.43 -7.74
CA LEU A 139 7.51 10.20 -8.05
C LEU A 139 7.53 11.64 -7.55
N LEU A 140 8.40 11.99 -6.59
CA LEU A 140 8.59 13.37 -6.15
C LEU A 140 9.16 14.28 -7.26
N ASP A 141 9.76 13.70 -8.29
CA ASP A 141 10.39 14.41 -9.40
C ASP A 141 9.85 13.90 -10.77
N VAL A 142 8.53 13.92 -10.93
CA VAL A 142 7.85 13.55 -12.19
C VAL A 142 7.95 14.67 -13.23
N GLY A 143 8.23 15.91 -12.81
CA GLY A 143 8.46 17.04 -13.71
C GLY A 143 7.18 17.62 -14.33
N ILE A 144 6.01 17.38 -13.75
CA ILE A 144 4.75 18.00 -14.13
C ILE A 144 4.37 19.04 -13.08
N GLU A 145 4.11 20.27 -13.52
CA GLU A 145 3.65 21.35 -12.64
C GLU A 145 2.30 20.99 -11.98
N GLY A 146 2.23 21.13 -10.66
CA GLY A 146 1.02 20.82 -9.88
C GLY A 146 0.73 19.33 -9.71
N PHE A 147 1.61 18.43 -10.15
CA PHE A 147 1.50 17.00 -9.86
C PHE A 147 1.80 16.73 -8.39
N ASP A 148 0.90 16.00 -7.74
CA ASP A 148 1.11 15.53 -6.37
C ASP A 148 1.34 14.01 -6.39
N PRO A 149 2.52 13.51 -5.96
CA PRO A 149 2.84 12.10 -5.97
C PRO A 149 1.96 11.26 -5.05
N THR A 150 1.26 11.87 -4.08
CA THR A 150 0.31 11.17 -3.20
C THR A 150 -0.94 10.68 -3.93
N ARG A 151 -1.18 11.17 -5.15
CA ARG A 151 -2.27 10.71 -6.04
C ARG A 151 -2.01 9.33 -6.64
N VAL A 152 -0.80 8.79 -6.47
CA VAL A 152 -0.42 7.47 -6.99
C VAL A 152 -0.15 6.52 -5.84
N GLU A 153 -0.99 5.49 -5.72
CA GLU A 153 -0.69 4.34 -4.86
C GLU A 153 0.27 3.41 -5.59
N VAL A 154 1.31 2.99 -4.87
CA VAL A 154 2.39 2.17 -5.42
C VAL A 154 2.53 0.91 -4.61
N THR A 155 2.38 -0.24 -5.25
CA THR A 155 2.62 -1.57 -4.69
C THR A 155 3.67 -2.29 -5.53
N SER A 156 4.62 -2.96 -4.90
CA SER A 156 5.63 -3.78 -5.59
C SER A 156 5.52 -5.24 -5.16
N SER A 157 5.62 -6.13 -6.12
CA SER A 157 5.68 -7.58 -5.89
C SER A 157 6.58 -8.24 -6.94
N GLN A 158 7.60 -8.96 -6.53
CA GLN A 158 8.57 -9.68 -7.36
C GLN A 158 9.23 -8.80 -8.45
N GLY A 159 9.42 -7.51 -8.14
CA GLY A 159 9.97 -6.52 -9.06
C GLY A 159 8.95 -5.98 -10.08
N SER A 160 7.69 -6.42 -10.06
CA SER A 160 6.59 -5.76 -10.73
C SER A 160 6.08 -4.62 -9.87
N VAL A 161 5.86 -3.44 -10.48
CA VAL A 161 5.32 -2.26 -9.81
C VAL A 161 3.93 -1.99 -10.34
N TYR A 162 2.97 -1.96 -9.45
CA TYR A 162 1.56 -1.68 -9.72
C TYR A 162 1.26 -0.25 -9.31
N LEU A 163 0.66 0.51 -10.22
CA LEU A 163 0.37 1.92 -10.04
C LEU A 163 -1.14 2.13 -10.16
N MET A 164 -1.78 2.54 -9.06
CA MET A 164 -3.20 2.93 -9.04
C MET A 164 -3.29 4.44 -8.83
N GLY A 165 -4.29 5.09 -9.41
CA GLY A 165 -4.45 6.53 -9.27
C GLY A 165 -5.56 7.08 -10.16
N LEU A 166 -6.09 8.24 -9.79
CA LEU A 166 -6.97 9.07 -10.63
C LEU A 166 -6.11 10.12 -11.32
N LEU A 167 -5.71 9.87 -12.56
CA LEU A 167 -4.73 10.67 -13.28
C LEU A 167 -5.25 11.14 -14.63
N THR A 168 -4.76 12.29 -15.09
CA THR A 168 -4.90 12.66 -16.50
C THR A 168 -3.97 11.79 -17.35
N PRO A 169 -4.23 11.62 -18.66
CA PRO A 169 -3.35 10.87 -19.54
C PRO A 169 -1.89 11.35 -19.48
N THR A 170 -1.68 12.67 -19.43
CA THR A 170 -0.35 13.29 -19.36
C THR A 170 0.39 12.90 -18.06
N GLU A 171 -0.30 12.92 -16.92
CA GLU A 171 0.27 12.50 -15.63
C GLU A 171 0.60 11.00 -15.63
N ALA A 172 -0.32 10.17 -16.13
CA ALA A 172 -0.14 8.73 -16.19
C ALA A 172 1.08 8.33 -17.04
N ASP A 173 1.28 9.01 -18.18
CA ASP A 173 2.43 8.75 -19.05
C ASP A 173 3.75 9.20 -18.38
N ALA A 174 3.79 10.37 -17.76
CA ALA A 174 4.98 10.86 -17.08
C ALA A 174 5.33 10.00 -15.85
N VAL A 175 4.33 9.60 -15.04
CA VAL A 175 4.50 8.66 -13.92
C VAL A 175 5.07 7.34 -14.42
N THR A 176 4.47 6.77 -15.46
CA THR A 176 4.91 5.49 -16.03
C THR A 176 6.34 5.58 -16.55
N GLU A 177 6.66 6.65 -17.28
CA GLU A 177 8.00 6.89 -17.81
C GLU A 177 9.03 7.05 -16.69
N LYS A 178 8.70 7.76 -15.62
CA LYS A 178 9.58 7.91 -14.45
C LYS A 178 9.83 6.57 -13.75
N VAL A 179 8.79 5.79 -13.52
CA VAL A 179 8.85 4.54 -12.75
C VAL A 179 9.62 3.44 -13.48
N ARG A 180 9.46 3.33 -14.81
CA ARG A 180 10.14 2.26 -15.59
C ARG A 180 11.67 2.33 -15.52
N PHE A 181 12.25 3.49 -15.23
CA PHE A 181 13.70 3.68 -15.09
C PHE A 181 14.21 3.51 -13.65
N VAL A 182 13.34 3.26 -12.68
CA VAL A 182 13.77 2.98 -11.30
C VAL A 182 14.47 1.62 -11.27
N SER A 183 15.72 1.62 -10.83
CA SER A 183 16.51 0.38 -10.73
C SER A 183 15.81 -0.65 -9.83
N GLY A 184 15.65 -1.86 -10.33
CA GLY A 184 14.92 -2.96 -9.69
C GLY A 184 13.51 -3.17 -10.24
N VAL A 185 12.96 -2.22 -11.00
CA VAL A 185 11.69 -2.38 -11.71
C VAL A 185 11.90 -3.30 -12.91
N LYS A 186 11.18 -4.41 -12.94
CA LYS A 186 11.15 -5.36 -14.06
C LYS A 186 9.92 -5.14 -14.94
N ARG A 187 8.80 -4.73 -14.35
CA ARG A 187 7.52 -4.51 -15.03
C ARG A 187 6.74 -3.39 -14.34
N VAL A 188 6.09 -2.54 -15.12
CA VAL A 188 5.13 -1.54 -14.63
C VAL A 188 3.74 -1.93 -15.11
N VAL A 189 2.81 -2.04 -14.17
CA VAL A 189 1.40 -2.34 -14.41
C VAL A 189 0.59 -1.09 -14.09
N LYS A 190 -0.07 -0.54 -15.10
CA LYS A 190 -0.90 0.65 -14.99
C LYS A 190 -2.33 0.26 -14.66
N LEU A 191 -2.80 0.61 -13.46
CA LEU A 191 -4.17 0.42 -13.00
C LEU A 191 -4.83 1.78 -12.73
N PHE A 192 -4.49 2.76 -13.57
CA PHE A 192 -5.02 4.10 -13.48
C PHE A 192 -6.47 4.19 -13.96
N GLU A 193 -7.23 5.06 -13.32
CA GLU A 193 -8.45 5.60 -13.88
C GLU A 193 -8.16 7.00 -14.45
N TYR A 194 -8.57 7.22 -15.68
CA TYR A 194 -8.30 8.48 -16.36
C TYR A 194 -9.41 9.50 -16.08
N ILE A 195 -8.96 10.71 -15.78
CA ILE A 195 -9.85 11.87 -15.61
C ILE A 195 -9.56 12.90 -16.70
N GLU A 196 -10.56 13.68 -17.06
CA GLU A 196 -10.40 14.84 -17.94
C GLU A 196 -9.65 15.97 -17.22
N GLN A 197 -8.96 16.83 -17.99
CA GLN A 197 -8.28 18.02 -17.46
C GLN A 197 -9.28 19.10 -17.08
#